data_3a241e34fc3820cf5038bf61e43321b0
#
_entry.id   3a241e34fc3820cf5038bf61e43321b0
#
_cell.length_a   1.000
_cell.length_b   1.000
_cell.length_c   1.000
_cell.angle_alpha   90.00
_cell.angle_beta   90.00
_cell.angle_gamma   90.00
#
_symmetry.space_group_name_H-M   'P 1'
#
loop_
_entity.id
_entity.type
_entity.pdbx_description
1 polymer ?
#
loop_
_entity_poly.entity_id
_entity_poly.type
_entity_poly.pdbx_seq_one_letter_code
_entity_poly.pdbx_strand_id
1 'polypeptide(L)'
;MKTSQRGIKLIKQFEGVRLTAYKCPAGVYTIGYGHTRGVKRGMKITEEEASAYLTADLRNSEKAVERYDSAYHWNQNEFDALVSFTFNCGAANLRSLLRNGRRNRSQIAETLPLYRKAGGKVLKGLERRRAAEKALFLER
;
A
#
# COMPACT_ATOMS: atom_id res chain seq x y z
N MET A 1 0.32 -14.05 7.17
CA MET A 1 0.85 -13.93 5.78
C MET A 1 1.80 -12.75 5.66
N LYS A 2 2.69 -12.81 4.71
CA LYS A 2 3.59 -11.70 4.36
C LYS A 2 3.37 -11.32 2.91
N THR A 3 3.64 -10.06 2.60
CA THR A 3 3.59 -9.57 1.21
C THR A 3 4.63 -10.32 0.38
N SER A 4 4.23 -10.85 -0.77
CA SER A 4 5.14 -11.55 -1.67
C SER A 4 6.04 -10.57 -2.42
N GLN A 5 7.07 -11.08 -3.09
CA GLN A 5 7.96 -10.25 -3.93
C GLN A 5 7.17 -9.52 -5.02
N ARG A 6 6.13 -10.15 -5.55
CA ARG A 6 5.26 -9.54 -6.55
C ARG A 6 4.51 -8.33 -5.97
N GLY A 7 3.98 -8.46 -4.76
CA GLY A 7 3.32 -7.37 -4.06
C GLY A 7 4.28 -6.23 -3.71
N ILE A 8 5.47 -6.56 -3.25
CA ILE A 8 6.51 -5.57 -2.95
C ILE A 8 6.91 -4.81 -4.21
N LYS A 9 7.06 -5.50 -5.33
CA LYS A 9 7.40 -4.87 -6.61
C LYS A 9 6.32 -3.88 -7.06
N LEU A 10 5.05 -4.24 -6.91
CA LEU A 10 3.94 -3.35 -7.22
C LEU A 10 3.98 -2.10 -6.36
N ILE A 11 4.17 -2.26 -5.05
CA ILE A 11 4.24 -1.13 -4.12
C ILE A 11 5.42 -0.21 -4.48
N LYS A 12 6.60 -0.77 -4.72
CA LYS A 12 7.79 -0.02 -5.13
C LYS A 12 7.54 0.80 -6.40
N GLN A 13 6.86 0.21 -7.37
CA GLN A 13 6.55 0.87 -8.63
C GLN A 13 5.74 2.16 -8.43
N PHE A 14 4.79 2.14 -7.51
CA PHE A 14 3.93 3.29 -7.27
C PHE A 14 4.48 4.27 -6.23
N GLU A 15 5.26 3.80 -5.26
CA GLU A 15 5.86 4.67 -4.25
C GLU A 15 7.06 5.45 -4.80
N GLY A 16 7.86 4.82 -5.68
CA GLY A 16 9.13 5.37 -6.11
C GLY A 16 10.17 5.36 -4.98
N VAL A 17 11.44 5.57 -5.33
CA VAL A 17 12.53 5.51 -4.34
C VAL A 17 13.36 6.80 -4.34
N ARG A 18 13.70 7.28 -3.14
CA ARG A 18 14.61 8.39 -2.93
C ARG A 18 15.68 7.93 -1.93
N LEU A 19 16.93 7.91 -2.37
CA LEU A 19 18.04 7.43 -1.53
C LEU A 19 18.66 8.52 -0.67
N THR A 20 18.25 9.77 -0.84
CA THR A 20 18.63 10.91 -0.01
C THR A 20 17.38 11.49 0.63
N ALA A 21 17.44 11.79 1.91
CA ALA A 21 16.32 12.35 2.65
C ALA A 21 15.81 13.66 2.03
N TYR A 22 14.49 13.79 1.95
CA TYR A 22 13.82 14.99 1.46
C TYR A 22 12.63 15.32 2.36
N LYS A 23 12.20 16.58 2.36
CA LYS A 23 10.96 16.97 3.02
C LYS A 23 9.77 16.70 2.10
N CYS A 24 8.80 15.91 2.55
CA CYS A 24 7.54 15.77 1.84
C CYS A 24 6.70 17.06 2.00
N PRO A 25 5.59 17.22 1.23
CA PRO A 25 4.73 18.41 1.34
C PRO A 25 4.21 18.69 2.75
N ALA A 26 4.09 17.67 3.59
CA ALA A 26 3.70 17.83 4.99
C ALA A 26 4.83 18.28 5.91
N GLY A 27 6.04 18.50 5.38
CA GLY A 27 7.20 18.97 6.14
C GLY A 27 7.94 17.87 6.90
N VAL A 28 7.68 16.60 6.60
CA VAL A 28 8.30 15.44 7.26
C VAL A 28 9.47 14.93 6.40
N TYR A 29 10.64 14.70 7.02
CA TYR A 29 11.76 14.09 6.32
C TYR A 29 11.46 12.65 5.98
N THR A 30 11.63 12.32 4.71
CA THR A 30 11.24 11.04 4.10
C THR A 30 12.41 10.49 3.30
N ILE A 31 12.55 9.16 3.27
CA ILE A 31 13.60 8.48 2.50
C ILE A 31 13.09 7.11 2.02
N GLY A 32 13.78 6.54 1.04
CA GLY A 32 13.43 5.22 0.51
C GLY A 32 12.10 5.23 -0.21
N TYR A 33 11.24 4.30 0.13
CA TYR A 33 9.88 4.16 -0.42
C TYR A 33 8.85 4.79 0.52
N GLY A 34 9.07 6.01 0.94
CA GLY A 34 8.16 6.72 1.82
C GLY A 34 8.39 6.48 3.30
N HIS A 35 9.57 6.00 3.68
CA HIS A 35 9.93 5.79 5.09
C HIS A 35 10.17 7.13 5.78
N THR A 36 9.59 7.32 6.97
CA THR A 36 9.69 8.58 7.73
C THR A 36 10.30 8.41 9.10
N ARG A 37 10.22 7.23 9.69
CA ARG A 37 10.65 7.00 11.07
C ARG A 37 12.16 7.14 11.21
N GLY A 38 12.59 8.06 12.07
CA GLY A 38 14.02 8.28 12.33
C GLY A 38 14.79 8.96 11.20
N VAL A 39 14.10 9.48 10.19
CA VAL A 39 14.73 10.12 9.04
C VAL A 39 15.12 11.56 9.39
N LYS A 40 16.37 11.91 9.10
CA LYS A 40 16.94 13.24 9.37
C LYS A 40 17.46 13.86 8.09
N ARG A 41 17.56 15.20 8.10
CA ARG A 41 18.15 15.96 7.01
C ARG A 41 19.56 15.44 6.68
N GLY A 42 19.83 15.27 5.40
CA GLY A 42 21.14 14.82 4.91
C GLY A 42 21.38 13.33 4.96
N MET A 43 20.41 12.55 5.47
CA MET A 43 20.50 11.10 5.52
C MET A 43 20.55 10.50 4.13
N LYS A 44 21.41 9.51 3.93
CA LYS A 44 21.54 8.75 2.69
C LYS A 44 21.50 7.27 3.00
N ILE A 45 20.84 6.50 2.13
CA ILE A 45 20.74 5.06 2.27
C ILE A 45 20.98 4.38 0.92
N THR A 46 21.21 3.06 0.97
CA THR A 46 21.28 2.23 -0.22
C THR A 46 19.89 1.73 -0.60
N GLU A 47 19.76 1.21 -1.82
CA GLU A 47 18.52 0.56 -2.27
C GLU A 47 18.16 -0.65 -1.36
N GLU A 48 19.16 -1.39 -0.92
CA GLU A 48 18.94 -2.52 -0.01
C GLU A 48 18.35 -2.06 1.32
N GLU A 49 18.87 -0.96 1.86
CA GLU A 49 18.33 -0.35 3.08
C GLU A 49 16.91 0.17 2.86
N ALA A 50 16.65 0.79 1.69
CA ALA A 50 15.30 1.27 1.33
C ALA A 50 14.31 0.10 1.30
N SER A 51 14.69 -1.03 0.71
CA SER A 51 13.87 -2.24 0.66
C SER A 51 13.61 -2.82 2.06
N ALA A 52 14.62 -2.81 2.92
CA ALA A 52 14.47 -3.27 4.30
C ALA A 52 13.49 -2.40 5.09
N TYR A 53 13.59 -1.07 4.93
CA TYR A 53 12.64 -0.14 5.56
C TYR A 53 11.22 -0.38 5.05
N LEU A 54 11.05 -0.59 3.74
CA LEU A 54 9.72 -0.87 3.18
C LEU A 54 9.12 -2.14 3.79
N THR A 55 9.89 -3.22 3.85
CA THR A 55 9.43 -4.48 4.44
C THR A 55 8.97 -4.28 5.89
N ALA A 56 9.73 -3.54 6.67
CA ALA A 56 9.34 -3.22 8.04
C ALA A 56 8.09 -2.35 8.11
N ASP A 57 8.00 -1.34 7.24
CA ASP A 57 6.87 -0.41 7.22
C ASP A 57 5.58 -1.10 6.78
N LEU A 58 5.66 -2.13 5.93
CA LEU A 58 4.49 -2.89 5.49
C LEU A 58 3.85 -3.71 6.60
N ARG A 59 4.55 -3.95 7.71
CA ARG A 59 4.06 -4.83 8.76
C ARG A 59 2.71 -4.40 9.34
N ASN A 60 2.51 -3.11 9.55
CA ASN A 60 1.23 -2.59 10.04
C ASN A 60 0.10 -2.79 9.03
N SER A 61 0.37 -2.58 7.75
CA SER A 61 -0.60 -2.83 6.69
C SER A 61 -0.92 -4.32 6.57
N GLU A 62 0.07 -5.18 6.68
CA GLU A 62 -0.13 -6.63 6.68
C GLU A 62 -1.05 -7.06 7.83
N LYS A 63 -0.81 -6.54 9.03
CA LYS A 63 -1.65 -6.84 10.19
C LYS A 63 -3.10 -6.40 9.98
N ALA A 64 -3.31 -5.23 9.39
CA ALA A 64 -4.66 -4.73 9.11
C ALA A 64 -5.41 -5.66 8.15
N VAL A 65 -4.75 -6.16 7.11
CA VAL A 65 -5.36 -7.09 6.16
C VAL A 65 -5.59 -8.46 6.80
N GLU A 66 -4.63 -8.94 7.59
CA GLU A 66 -4.73 -10.23 8.31
C GLU A 66 -5.96 -10.32 9.21
N ARG A 67 -6.41 -9.21 9.78
CA ARG A 67 -7.60 -9.19 10.65
C ARG A 67 -8.85 -9.73 9.95
N TYR A 68 -8.90 -9.66 8.64
CA TYR A 68 -10.06 -10.13 7.85
C TYR A 68 -9.84 -11.51 7.25
N ASP A 69 -8.70 -12.13 7.51
CA ASP A 69 -8.37 -13.44 6.93
C ASP A 69 -9.35 -14.52 7.36
N SER A 70 -9.81 -14.51 8.60
CA SER A 70 -10.79 -15.48 9.08
C SER A 70 -12.10 -15.44 8.30
N ALA A 71 -12.49 -14.25 7.82
CA ALA A 71 -13.71 -14.07 7.04
C ALA A 71 -13.53 -14.43 5.54
N TYR A 72 -12.33 -14.15 5.00
CA TYR A 72 -12.11 -14.25 3.55
C TYR A 72 -11.19 -15.37 3.13
N HIS A 73 -10.26 -15.79 3.97
CA HIS A 73 -9.20 -16.74 3.61
C HIS A 73 -8.46 -16.27 2.35
N TRP A 74 -7.78 -15.12 2.47
CA TRP A 74 -7.10 -14.47 1.36
C TRP A 74 -6.12 -15.39 0.65
N ASN A 75 -6.14 -15.40 -0.69
CA ASN A 75 -5.00 -15.92 -1.42
C ASN A 75 -3.89 -14.87 -1.43
N GLN A 76 -2.69 -15.27 -1.89
CA GLN A 76 -1.53 -14.37 -1.85
C GLN A 76 -1.74 -13.10 -2.68
N ASN A 77 -2.36 -13.21 -3.85
CA ASN A 77 -2.58 -12.05 -4.72
C ASN A 77 -3.59 -11.07 -4.12
N GLU A 78 -4.65 -11.57 -3.51
CA GLU A 78 -5.62 -10.75 -2.80
C GLU A 78 -4.97 -10.04 -1.62
N PHE A 79 -4.17 -10.76 -0.85
CA PHE A 79 -3.43 -10.21 0.28
C PHE A 79 -2.49 -9.09 -0.18
N ASP A 80 -1.67 -9.35 -1.18
CA ASP A 80 -0.72 -8.36 -1.72
C ASP A 80 -1.42 -7.10 -2.21
N ALA A 81 -2.51 -7.25 -2.96
CA ALA A 81 -3.29 -6.12 -3.46
C ALA A 81 -3.83 -5.25 -2.33
N LEU A 82 -4.37 -5.89 -1.29
CA LEU A 82 -4.94 -5.17 -0.15
C LEU A 82 -3.86 -4.56 0.75
N VAL A 83 -2.70 -5.17 0.85
CA VAL A 83 -1.55 -4.56 1.54
C VAL A 83 -1.11 -3.28 0.82
N SER A 84 -1.01 -3.32 -0.51
CA SER A 84 -0.71 -2.12 -1.30
C SER A 84 -1.75 -1.02 -1.07
N PHE A 85 -3.02 -1.37 -1.14
CA PHE A 85 -4.10 -0.43 -0.88
C PHE A 85 -4.00 0.17 0.53
N THR A 86 -3.80 -0.66 1.54
CA THR A 86 -3.75 -0.23 2.94
C THR A 86 -2.53 0.64 3.21
N PHE A 87 -1.39 0.32 2.63
CA PHE A 87 -0.18 1.12 2.74
C PHE A 87 -0.39 2.53 2.19
N ASN A 88 -1.11 2.65 1.08
CA ASN A 88 -1.41 3.93 0.44
C ASN A 88 -2.57 4.70 1.11
N CYS A 89 -3.64 4.00 1.46
CA CYS A 89 -4.90 4.61 1.89
C CYS A 89 -5.20 4.49 3.38
N GLY A 90 -4.48 3.64 4.10
CA GLY A 90 -4.66 3.45 5.54
C GLY A 90 -5.68 2.39 5.92
N ALA A 91 -5.59 1.95 7.18
CA ALA A 91 -6.44 0.88 7.71
C ALA A 91 -7.93 1.27 7.79
N ALA A 92 -8.22 2.55 8.04
CA ALA A 92 -9.62 3.03 8.07
C ALA A 92 -10.27 2.91 6.70
N ASN A 93 -9.54 3.23 5.63
CA ASN A 93 -10.04 3.05 4.27
C ASN A 93 -10.15 1.58 3.88
N LEU A 94 -9.27 0.72 4.38
CA LEU A 94 -9.43 -0.73 4.20
C LEU A 94 -10.75 -1.21 4.82
N ARG A 95 -11.05 -0.79 6.03
CA ARG A 95 -12.32 -1.11 6.67
C ARG A 95 -13.52 -0.68 5.84
N SER A 96 -13.47 0.53 5.28
CA SER A 96 -14.51 1.04 4.39
C SER A 96 -14.61 0.23 3.10
N LEU A 97 -13.47 -0.09 2.49
CA LEU A 97 -13.40 -0.90 1.28
C LEU A 97 -14.06 -2.26 1.46
N LEU A 98 -13.78 -2.92 2.57
CA LEU A 98 -14.33 -4.24 2.89
C LEU A 98 -15.72 -4.16 3.53
N ARG A 99 -16.17 -2.96 3.85
CA ARG A 99 -17.39 -2.72 4.63
C ARG A 99 -17.37 -3.56 5.90
N ASN A 100 -16.24 -3.50 6.59
CA ASN A 100 -15.97 -4.27 7.81
C ASN A 100 -16.23 -5.78 7.65
N GLY A 101 -15.85 -6.34 6.51
CA GLY A 101 -15.98 -7.77 6.23
C GLY A 101 -17.32 -8.17 5.61
N ARG A 102 -18.18 -7.21 5.25
CA ARG A 102 -19.51 -7.49 4.70
C ARG A 102 -19.55 -7.59 3.17
N ARG A 103 -18.56 -7.03 2.47
CA ARG A 103 -18.50 -7.13 1.00
C ARG A 103 -17.90 -8.46 0.58
N ASN A 104 -18.42 -9.02 -0.51
CA ASN A 104 -17.81 -10.18 -1.14
C ASN A 104 -16.64 -9.73 -2.04
N ARG A 105 -15.89 -10.68 -2.57
CA ARG A 105 -14.71 -10.39 -3.40
C ARG A 105 -15.03 -9.56 -4.64
N SER A 106 -16.13 -9.86 -5.31
CA SER A 106 -16.57 -9.12 -6.49
C SER A 106 -16.84 -7.66 -6.14
N GLN A 107 -17.52 -7.41 -5.04
CA GLN A 107 -17.84 -6.06 -4.56
C GLN A 107 -16.59 -5.31 -4.15
N ILE A 108 -15.62 -5.97 -3.53
CA ILE A 108 -14.33 -5.36 -3.18
C ILE A 108 -13.62 -4.90 -4.45
N ALA A 109 -13.53 -5.77 -5.45
CA ALA A 109 -12.88 -5.46 -6.72
C ALA A 109 -13.53 -4.27 -7.42
N GLU A 110 -14.86 -4.20 -7.43
CA GLU A 110 -15.59 -3.09 -8.04
C GLU A 110 -15.44 -1.78 -7.28
N THR A 111 -15.20 -1.86 -5.97
CA THR A 111 -15.09 -0.69 -5.10
C THR A 111 -13.69 -0.07 -5.11
N LEU A 112 -12.65 -0.89 -5.31
CA LEU A 112 -11.26 -0.41 -5.33
C LEU A 112 -11.05 0.85 -6.18
N PRO A 113 -11.54 0.93 -7.44
CA PRO A 113 -11.29 2.12 -8.27
C PRO A 113 -11.86 3.41 -7.73
N LEU A 114 -12.78 3.38 -6.78
CA LEU A 114 -13.37 4.58 -6.21
C LEU A 114 -12.40 5.37 -5.33
N TYR A 115 -11.31 4.75 -4.88
CA TYR A 115 -10.30 5.39 -4.02
C TYR A 115 -9.22 6.05 -4.87
N ARG A 116 -9.60 7.04 -5.66
CA ARG A 116 -8.76 7.70 -6.67
C ARG A 116 -8.55 9.20 -6.43
N LYS A 117 -9.01 9.72 -5.28
CA LYS A 117 -8.92 11.15 -4.98
C LYS A 117 -7.92 11.42 -3.85
N ALA A 118 -7.24 12.55 -3.96
CA ALA A 118 -6.47 13.14 -2.88
C ALA A 118 -6.75 14.64 -2.85
N GLY A 119 -7.05 15.20 -1.68
CA GLY A 119 -7.44 16.60 -1.54
C GLY A 119 -8.68 16.96 -2.36
N GLY A 120 -9.60 16.02 -2.54
CA GLY A 120 -10.83 16.22 -3.30
C GLY A 120 -10.68 16.16 -4.83
N LYS A 121 -9.46 15.90 -5.32
CA LYS A 121 -9.18 15.83 -6.78
C LYS A 121 -8.84 14.42 -7.20
N VAL A 122 -9.33 14.03 -8.38
CA VAL A 122 -8.96 12.76 -9.02
C VAL A 122 -7.52 12.86 -9.51
N LEU A 123 -6.67 11.91 -9.11
CA LEU A 123 -5.27 11.84 -9.53
C LEU A 123 -5.07 10.61 -10.41
N LYS A 124 -4.46 10.81 -11.59
CA LYS A 124 -4.19 9.72 -12.54
C LYS A 124 -3.30 8.63 -11.94
N GLY A 125 -2.34 9.00 -11.11
CA GLY A 125 -1.49 8.04 -10.41
C GLY A 125 -2.27 7.12 -9.48
N LEU A 126 -3.27 7.66 -8.77
CA LEU A 126 -4.14 6.88 -7.92
C LEU A 126 -5.08 5.98 -8.72
N GLU A 127 -5.59 6.47 -9.85
CA GLU A 127 -6.39 5.65 -10.75
C GLU A 127 -5.59 4.44 -11.25
N ARG A 128 -4.35 4.66 -11.68
CA ARG A 128 -3.46 3.58 -12.15
C ARG A 128 -3.13 2.59 -11.04
N ARG A 129 -2.87 3.07 -9.83
CA ARG A 129 -2.56 2.21 -8.69
C ARG A 129 -3.77 1.33 -8.34
N ARG A 130 -4.96 1.91 -8.27
CA ARG A 130 -6.19 1.14 -8.00
C ARG A 130 -6.46 0.11 -9.08
N ALA A 131 -6.21 0.45 -10.34
CA ALA A 131 -6.37 -0.49 -11.45
C ALA A 131 -5.39 -1.67 -11.33
N ALA A 132 -4.14 -1.42 -10.97
CA ALA A 132 -3.14 -2.46 -10.78
C ALA A 132 -3.49 -3.36 -9.57
N GLU A 133 -3.94 -2.77 -8.48
CA GLU A 133 -4.37 -3.51 -7.29
C GLU A 133 -5.59 -4.38 -7.60
N LYS A 134 -6.57 -3.84 -8.33
CA LYS A 134 -7.75 -4.59 -8.74
C LYS A 134 -7.36 -5.78 -9.64
N ALA A 135 -6.50 -5.57 -10.61
CA ALA A 135 -6.04 -6.63 -11.50
C ALA A 135 -5.36 -7.76 -10.72
N LEU A 136 -4.48 -7.41 -9.78
CA LEU A 136 -3.81 -8.38 -8.91
C LEU A 136 -4.80 -9.11 -8.01
N PHE A 137 -5.75 -8.39 -7.42
CA PHE A 137 -6.78 -8.96 -6.55
C PHE A 137 -7.62 -10.02 -7.27
N LEU A 138 -7.94 -9.78 -8.54
CA LEU A 138 -8.77 -10.68 -9.34
C LEU A 138 -7.98 -11.85 -9.94
N GLU A 139 -6.67 -11.79 -9.95
CA GLU A 139 -5.82 -12.82 -10.54
C GLU A 139 -5.78 -14.08 -9.67
N ARG A 140 -5.99 -15.23 -10.28
CA ARG A 140 -6.02 -16.54 -9.62
C ARG A 140 -4.73 -17.32 -9.84
#